data_aaee8133884cc577cd4678f66e5df967
#
_entry.id   aaee8133884cc577cd4678f66e5df967
#
_cell.length_a   1.000
_cell.length_b   1.000
_cell.length_c   1.000
_cell.angle_alpha   90.00
_cell.angle_beta   90.00
_cell.angle_gamma   90.00
#
_symmetry.space_group_name_H-M   'P 1'
#
loop_
_entity.id
_entity.type
_entity.pdbx_description
1 polymer ?
#
loop_
_entity_poly.entity_id
_entity_poly.type
_entity_poly.pdbx_seq_one_letter_code
_entity_poly.pdbx_strand_id
1 'polypeptide(L)'
;RATFVKQTYQLLAASLLAATAGAYIGTNSASLLSGGAYWIAVIAEFACLFGLMYARKNAKLALILLFAFTFISGLVLGPTLARYIGAGMGNVITQAFLMTTVAFGGLSVFAMNTKRDFSAMGKFLFIALIVIIVASLINIFVGSSMLSLALSGAGALIFSAYILYDTQNIIRGAYDSPVLAAVSLYLDILNLFISLLHILGALNNNK
;
A
#
# COMPACT_ATOMS: atom_id res chain seq x y z
N ARG A 1 13.26 -4.50 -21.61
CA ARG A 1 12.01 -4.81 -20.88
C ARG A 1 12.23 -5.80 -19.74
N ALA A 2 12.89 -6.94 -20.01
CA ALA A 2 13.14 -7.93 -18.97
C ALA A 2 13.97 -7.36 -17.82
N THR A 3 14.97 -6.53 -18.12
CA THR A 3 15.79 -5.88 -17.11
C THR A 3 14.96 -4.89 -16.28
N PHE A 4 14.08 -4.12 -16.92
CA PHE A 4 13.21 -3.17 -16.24
C PHE A 4 12.26 -3.89 -15.26
N VAL A 5 11.61 -4.96 -15.71
CA VAL A 5 10.70 -5.75 -14.87
C VAL A 5 11.46 -6.33 -13.67
N LYS A 6 12.63 -6.91 -13.92
CA LYS A 6 13.47 -7.48 -12.87
C LYS A 6 13.86 -6.44 -11.82
N GLN A 7 14.33 -5.28 -12.27
CA GLN A 7 14.71 -4.19 -11.36
C GLN A 7 13.52 -3.70 -10.54
N THR A 8 12.35 -3.58 -11.17
CA THR A 8 11.12 -3.17 -10.48
C THR A 8 10.81 -4.11 -9.33
N TYR A 9 10.80 -5.42 -9.59
CA TYR A 9 10.46 -6.40 -8.56
C TYR A 9 11.54 -6.53 -7.48
N GLN A 10 12.81 -6.34 -7.84
CA GLN A 10 13.89 -6.28 -6.86
C GLN A 10 13.74 -5.08 -5.93
N LEU A 11 13.41 -3.90 -6.48
CA LEU A 11 13.17 -2.69 -5.69
C LEU A 11 11.92 -2.85 -4.82
N LEU A 12 10.89 -3.49 -5.35
CA LEU A 12 9.69 -3.79 -4.58
C LEU A 12 10.01 -4.69 -3.38
N ALA A 13 10.76 -5.75 -3.59
CA ALA A 13 11.14 -6.66 -2.52
C ALA A 13 11.95 -5.94 -1.43
N ALA A 14 12.93 -5.13 -1.83
CA ALA A 14 13.73 -4.32 -0.90
C ALA A 14 12.86 -3.30 -0.16
N SER A 15 11.88 -2.70 -0.85
CA SER A 15 10.93 -1.76 -0.26
C SER A 15 10.05 -2.44 0.80
N LEU A 16 9.59 -3.65 0.52
CA LEU A 16 8.80 -4.43 1.47
C LEU A 16 9.62 -4.78 2.72
N LEU A 17 10.90 -5.08 2.56
CA LEU A 17 11.81 -5.30 3.70
C LEU A 17 11.98 -4.02 4.52
N ALA A 18 12.18 -2.87 3.86
CA ALA A 18 12.30 -1.58 4.55
C ALA A 18 11.01 -1.24 5.31
N ALA A 19 9.85 -1.48 4.68
CA ALA A 19 8.55 -1.26 5.32
C ALA A 19 8.34 -2.19 6.51
N THR A 20 8.77 -3.45 6.41
CA THR A 20 8.68 -4.42 7.49
C THR A 20 9.54 -3.97 8.69
N ALA A 21 10.75 -3.49 8.43
CA ALA A 21 11.61 -2.93 9.48
C ALA A 21 10.95 -1.73 10.14
N GLY A 22 10.39 -0.82 9.34
CA GLY A 22 9.66 0.34 9.84
C GLY A 22 8.45 -0.05 10.67
N ALA A 23 7.67 -1.03 10.21
CA ALA A 23 6.49 -1.52 10.91
C ALA A 23 6.86 -2.18 12.25
N TYR A 24 7.93 -2.95 12.27
CA TYR A 24 8.44 -3.56 13.51
C TYR A 24 8.82 -2.49 14.54
N ILE A 25 9.61 -1.50 14.11
CA ILE A 25 10.01 -0.40 14.98
C ILE A 25 8.80 0.40 15.44
N GLY A 26 7.88 0.73 14.51
CA GLY A 26 6.68 1.51 14.82
C GLY A 26 5.73 0.79 15.78
N THR A 27 5.59 -0.53 15.63
CA THR A 27 4.75 -1.35 16.52
C THR A 27 5.32 -1.33 17.95
N ASN A 28 6.63 -1.48 18.08
CA ASN A 28 7.30 -1.49 19.40
C ASN A 28 7.50 -0.09 19.99
N SER A 29 7.26 0.94 19.21
CA SER A 29 7.40 2.35 19.62
C SER A 29 6.08 3.11 19.48
N ALA A 30 4.94 2.41 19.54
CA ALA A 30 3.62 3.01 19.31
C ALA A 30 3.32 4.14 20.29
N SER A 31 3.79 4.05 21.52
CA SER A 31 3.61 5.11 22.52
C SER A 31 4.36 6.39 22.15
N LEU A 32 5.50 6.27 21.47
CA LEU A 32 6.28 7.40 20.99
C LEU A 32 5.69 8.01 19.71
N LEU A 33 5.02 7.18 18.92
CA LEU A 33 4.36 7.57 17.68
C LEU A 33 2.90 7.92 17.96
N SER A 34 2.69 8.89 18.84
CA SER A 34 1.36 9.38 19.19
C SER A 34 1.34 10.89 19.04
N GLY A 35 0.15 11.45 18.84
CA GLY A 35 -0.01 12.91 18.73
C GLY A 35 0.83 13.51 17.59
N GLY A 36 1.62 14.53 17.96
CA GLY A 36 2.43 15.27 16.99
C GLY A 36 3.48 14.45 16.26
N ALA A 37 4.11 13.49 16.96
CA ALA A 37 5.15 12.64 16.34
C ALA A 37 4.56 11.79 15.20
N TYR A 38 3.36 11.27 15.40
CA TYR A 38 2.65 10.52 14.35
C TYR A 38 2.42 11.38 13.11
N TRP A 39 1.92 12.59 13.30
CA TRP A 39 1.64 13.49 12.19
C TRP A 39 2.90 13.97 11.47
N ILE A 40 4.01 14.16 12.21
CA ILE A 40 5.31 14.46 11.60
C ILE A 40 5.72 13.30 10.68
N ALA A 41 5.56 12.06 11.12
CA ALA A 41 5.88 10.89 10.31
C ALA A 41 4.99 10.81 9.06
N VAL A 42 3.70 11.09 9.19
CA VAL A 42 2.76 11.12 8.06
C VAL A 42 3.18 12.19 7.04
N ILE A 43 3.52 13.39 7.50
CA ILE A 43 3.97 14.48 6.63
C ILE A 43 5.27 14.08 5.92
N ALA A 44 6.22 13.47 6.65
CA ALA A 44 7.48 13.01 6.07
C ALA A 44 7.25 11.93 5.00
N GLU A 45 6.29 11.04 5.23
CA GLU A 45 5.89 10.01 4.26
C GLU A 45 5.45 10.65 2.94
N PHE A 46 4.52 11.59 3.00
CA PHE A 46 4.04 12.29 1.81
C PHE A 46 5.13 13.14 1.16
N ALA A 47 5.99 13.78 1.95
CA ALA A 47 7.12 14.56 1.43
C ALA A 47 8.06 13.66 0.61
N CYS A 48 8.36 12.47 1.10
CA CYS A 48 9.19 11.51 0.36
C CYS A 48 8.50 11.06 -0.92
N LEU A 49 7.20 10.79 -0.87
CA LEU A 49 6.43 10.37 -2.04
C LEU A 49 6.43 11.45 -3.14
N PHE A 50 6.14 12.69 -2.77
CA PHE A 50 6.17 13.80 -3.72
C PHE A 50 7.59 14.08 -4.20
N GLY A 51 8.58 13.96 -3.32
CA GLY A 51 10.00 14.09 -3.68
C GLY A 51 10.43 13.07 -4.73
N LEU A 52 9.90 11.85 -4.66
CA LEU A 52 10.16 10.81 -5.67
C LEU A 52 9.71 11.26 -7.06
N MET A 53 8.58 11.93 -7.16
CA MET A 53 8.04 12.38 -8.44
C MET A 53 8.95 13.43 -9.07
N TYR A 54 9.59 14.28 -8.26
CA TYR A 54 10.53 15.29 -8.74
C TYR A 54 11.93 14.71 -8.98
N ALA A 55 12.33 13.70 -8.20
CA ALA A 55 13.66 13.13 -8.24
C ALA A 55 13.84 12.02 -9.28
N ARG A 56 12.82 11.75 -10.10
CA ARG A 56 12.81 10.62 -11.03
C ARG A 56 14.00 10.61 -12.01
N LYS A 57 14.60 11.76 -12.28
CA LYS A 57 15.78 11.87 -13.17
C LYS A 57 17.09 11.64 -12.45
N ASN A 58 17.10 11.67 -11.12
CA ASN A 58 18.28 11.42 -10.29
C ASN A 58 18.13 10.05 -9.63
N ALA A 59 18.75 9.04 -10.22
CA ALA A 59 18.58 7.65 -9.77
C ALA A 59 18.98 7.43 -8.31
N LYS A 60 20.05 8.06 -7.86
CA LYS A 60 20.53 7.90 -6.47
C LYS A 60 19.55 8.52 -5.47
N LEU A 61 19.08 9.73 -5.76
CA LEU A 61 18.12 10.41 -4.89
C LEU A 61 16.78 9.66 -4.88
N ALA A 62 16.34 9.15 -6.04
CA ALA A 62 15.12 8.38 -6.14
C ALA A 62 15.17 7.12 -5.28
N LEU A 63 16.30 6.41 -5.26
CA LEU A 63 16.46 5.23 -4.40
C LEU A 63 16.42 5.58 -2.92
N ILE A 64 17.11 6.66 -2.53
CA ILE A 64 17.10 7.12 -1.14
C ILE A 64 15.66 7.44 -0.70
N LEU A 65 14.93 8.19 -1.53
CA LEU A 65 13.56 8.58 -1.23
C LEU A 65 12.61 7.38 -1.24
N LEU A 66 12.83 6.40 -2.10
CA LEU A 66 12.03 5.18 -2.12
C LEU A 66 12.14 4.44 -0.77
N PHE A 67 13.36 4.21 -0.30
CA PHE A 67 13.54 3.46 0.94
C PHE A 67 13.15 4.28 2.17
N ALA A 68 13.34 5.60 2.14
CA ALA A 68 12.84 6.49 3.18
C ALA A 68 11.30 6.45 3.24
N PHE A 69 10.65 6.54 2.08
CA PHE A 69 9.20 6.49 1.98
C PHE A 69 8.65 5.16 2.52
N THR A 70 9.19 4.04 2.06
CA THR A 70 8.67 2.73 2.45
C THR A 70 8.94 2.42 3.92
N PHE A 71 10.10 2.81 4.44
CA PHE A 71 10.41 2.67 5.87
C PHE A 71 9.45 3.50 6.72
N ILE A 72 9.25 4.78 6.37
CA ILE A 72 8.36 5.67 7.12
C ILE A 72 6.90 5.19 7.01
N SER A 73 6.49 4.69 5.86
CA SER A 73 5.13 4.16 5.71
C SER A 73 4.89 2.96 6.61
N GLY A 74 5.89 2.10 6.76
CA GLY A 74 5.86 1.01 7.74
C GLY A 74 5.79 1.53 9.17
N LEU A 75 6.60 2.53 9.48
CA LEU A 75 6.63 3.17 10.79
C LEU A 75 5.25 3.72 11.17
N VAL A 76 4.59 4.41 10.24
CA VAL A 76 3.24 4.97 10.40
C VAL A 76 2.19 3.86 10.61
N LEU A 77 2.37 2.73 9.97
CA LEU A 77 1.49 1.57 10.13
C LEU A 77 1.62 0.93 11.52
N GLY A 78 2.78 1.08 12.17
CA GLY A 78 3.08 0.43 13.44
C GLY A 78 2.04 0.60 14.53
N PRO A 79 1.59 1.83 14.85
CA PRO A 79 0.57 2.05 15.87
C PRO A 79 -0.75 1.31 15.60
N THR A 80 -1.17 1.23 14.34
CA THR A 80 -2.36 0.44 13.94
C THR A 80 -2.14 -1.03 14.27
N LEU A 81 -1.00 -1.60 13.89
CA LEU A 81 -0.68 -2.99 14.20
C LEU A 81 -0.62 -3.23 15.72
N ALA A 82 -0.05 -2.29 16.46
CA ALA A 82 0.02 -2.38 17.91
C ALA A 82 -1.37 -2.44 18.55
N ARG A 83 -2.33 -1.69 18.02
CA ARG A 83 -3.73 -1.74 18.50
C ARG A 83 -4.36 -3.11 18.26
N TYR A 84 -4.12 -3.70 17.09
CA TYR A 84 -4.62 -5.06 16.79
C TYR A 84 -4.01 -6.08 17.73
N ILE A 85 -2.70 -6.02 17.94
CA ILE A 85 -2.00 -6.93 18.84
C ILE A 85 -2.52 -6.77 20.28
N GLY A 86 -2.67 -5.52 20.73
CA GLY A 86 -3.17 -5.23 22.08
C GLY A 86 -4.61 -5.68 22.31
N ALA A 87 -5.39 -5.78 21.23
CA ALA A 87 -6.78 -6.27 21.30
C ALA A 87 -6.87 -7.79 21.14
N GLY A 88 -5.75 -8.50 21.10
CA GLY A 88 -5.73 -9.96 20.92
C GLY A 88 -6.00 -10.40 19.48
N MET A 89 -5.83 -9.50 18.51
CA MET A 89 -6.10 -9.77 17.10
C MET A 89 -4.84 -9.87 16.25
N GLY A 90 -3.73 -10.36 16.84
CA GLY A 90 -2.50 -10.60 16.08
C GLY A 90 -2.68 -11.60 14.94
N ASN A 91 -3.57 -12.57 15.12
CA ASN A 91 -3.93 -13.53 14.08
C ASN A 91 -4.56 -12.86 12.86
N VAL A 92 -5.29 -11.77 13.06
CA VAL A 92 -5.92 -11.01 11.96
C VAL A 92 -4.84 -10.38 11.08
N ILE A 93 -3.76 -9.87 11.69
CA ILE A 93 -2.62 -9.30 10.95
C ILE A 93 -2.00 -10.39 10.06
N THR A 94 -1.75 -11.57 10.61
CA THR A 94 -1.19 -12.70 9.87
C THR A 94 -2.09 -13.10 8.70
N GLN A 95 -3.40 -13.21 8.94
CA GLN A 95 -4.37 -13.54 7.90
C GLN A 95 -4.38 -12.51 6.78
N ALA A 96 -4.40 -11.21 7.13
CA ALA A 96 -4.37 -10.13 6.16
C ALA A 96 -3.09 -10.18 5.32
N PHE A 97 -1.96 -10.44 5.96
CA PHE A 97 -0.67 -10.57 5.28
C PHE A 97 -0.68 -11.73 4.28
N LEU A 98 -1.14 -12.90 4.72
CA LEU A 98 -1.20 -14.08 3.87
C LEU A 98 -2.14 -13.88 2.68
N MET A 99 -3.33 -13.30 2.93
CA MET A 99 -4.29 -13.02 1.87
C MET A 99 -3.75 -12.01 0.86
N THR A 100 -3.06 -10.98 1.35
CA THR A 100 -2.43 -9.98 0.48
C THR A 100 -1.35 -10.63 -0.40
N THR A 101 -0.52 -11.49 0.19
CA THR A 101 0.54 -12.19 -0.53
C THR A 101 -0.04 -13.08 -1.63
N VAL A 102 -1.06 -13.87 -1.31
CA VAL A 102 -1.72 -14.76 -2.27
C VAL A 102 -2.40 -13.94 -3.38
N ALA A 103 -3.12 -12.89 -3.00
CA ALA A 103 -3.79 -12.02 -3.97
C ALA A 103 -2.79 -11.34 -4.90
N PHE A 104 -1.72 -10.76 -4.34
CA PHE A 104 -0.68 -10.11 -5.15
C PHE A 104 -0.04 -11.10 -6.11
N GLY A 105 0.36 -12.27 -5.62
CA GLY A 105 0.98 -13.29 -6.44
C GLY A 105 0.05 -13.79 -7.55
N GLY A 106 -1.18 -14.10 -7.19
CA GLY A 106 -2.17 -14.60 -8.15
C GLY A 106 -2.55 -13.57 -9.20
N LEU A 107 -2.81 -12.33 -8.77
CA LEU A 107 -3.18 -11.25 -9.70
C LEU A 107 -2.00 -10.87 -10.61
N SER A 108 -0.78 -10.84 -10.09
CA SER A 108 0.42 -10.54 -10.88
C SER A 108 0.65 -11.60 -11.95
N VAL A 109 0.57 -12.88 -11.58
CA VAL A 109 0.71 -13.99 -12.54
C VAL A 109 -0.39 -13.94 -13.61
N PHE A 110 -1.63 -13.67 -13.18
CA PHE A 110 -2.73 -13.52 -14.13
C PHE A 110 -2.48 -12.37 -15.10
N ALA A 111 -2.05 -11.20 -14.59
CA ALA A 111 -1.78 -10.04 -15.42
C ALA A 111 -0.65 -10.28 -16.44
N MET A 112 0.34 -11.09 -16.05
CA MET A 112 1.48 -11.43 -16.93
C MET A 112 1.09 -12.39 -18.05
N ASN A 113 0.09 -13.23 -17.83
CA ASN A 113 -0.25 -14.34 -18.76
C ASN A 113 -1.56 -14.12 -19.51
N THR A 114 -2.39 -13.16 -19.11
CA THR A 114 -3.66 -12.90 -19.78
C THR A 114 -3.47 -12.15 -21.09
N LYS A 115 -4.36 -12.43 -22.04
CA LYS A 115 -4.44 -11.67 -23.30
C LYS A 115 -5.31 -10.42 -23.18
N ARG A 116 -6.02 -10.29 -22.07
CA ARG A 116 -6.88 -9.12 -21.82
C ARG A 116 -6.05 -7.87 -21.59
N ASP A 117 -6.56 -6.76 -22.12
CA ASP A 117 -5.95 -5.44 -21.96
C ASP A 117 -6.70 -4.66 -20.89
N PHE A 118 -6.02 -4.33 -19.79
CA PHE A 118 -6.61 -3.58 -18.68
C PHE A 118 -6.37 -2.07 -18.76
N SER A 119 -5.76 -1.58 -19.84
CA SER A 119 -5.42 -0.15 -19.94
C SER A 119 -6.63 0.77 -19.88
N ALA A 120 -7.80 0.31 -20.33
CA ALA A 120 -9.04 1.08 -20.26
C ALA A 120 -9.53 1.30 -18.81
N MET A 121 -9.06 0.50 -17.85
CA MET A 121 -9.45 0.63 -16.44
C MET A 121 -8.80 1.82 -15.74
N GLY A 122 -7.74 2.40 -16.31
CA GLY A 122 -6.96 3.44 -15.64
C GLY A 122 -7.77 4.61 -15.15
N LYS A 123 -8.62 5.17 -16.03
CA LYS A 123 -9.47 6.31 -15.66
C LYS A 123 -10.49 5.94 -14.60
N PHE A 124 -11.13 4.77 -14.76
CA PHE A 124 -12.13 4.30 -13.81
C PHE A 124 -11.51 4.09 -12.43
N LEU A 125 -10.34 3.43 -12.38
CA LEU A 125 -9.65 3.17 -11.12
C LEU A 125 -9.21 4.46 -10.44
N PHE A 126 -8.74 5.44 -11.22
CA PHE A 126 -8.35 6.73 -10.66
C PHE A 126 -9.53 7.46 -10.03
N ILE A 127 -10.67 7.48 -10.72
CA ILE A 127 -11.90 8.11 -10.21
C ILE A 127 -12.37 7.39 -8.94
N ALA A 128 -12.37 6.04 -8.97
CA ALA A 128 -12.76 5.24 -7.82
C ALA A 128 -11.84 5.49 -6.61
N LEU A 129 -10.54 5.63 -6.85
CA LEU A 129 -9.57 5.95 -5.81
C LEU A 129 -9.87 7.31 -5.17
N ILE A 130 -10.13 8.32 -5.98
CA ILE A 130 -10.48 9.66 -5.48
C ILE A 130 -11.77 9.60 -4.64
N VAL A 131 -12.78 8.88 -5.10
CA VAL A 131 -14.04 8.70 -4.37
C VAL A 131 -13.77 8.06 -3.00
N ILE A 132 -12.95 7.01 -2.96
CA ILE A 132 -12.59 6.33 -1.71
C ILE A 132 -11.86 7.30 -0.76
N ILE A 133 -10.91 8.07 -1.27
CA ILE A 133 -10.16 9.03 -0.46
C ILE A 133 -11.08 10.08 0.13
N VAL A 134 -11.94 10.69 -0.70
CA VAL A 134 -12.88 11.72 -0.25
C VAL A 134 -13.86 11.15 0.77
N ALA A 135 -14.44 9.97 0.49
CA ALA A 135 -15.37 9.32 1.41
C ALA A 135 -14.69 8.95 2.73
N SER A 136 -13.41 8.52 2.69
CA SER A 136 -12.65 8.23 3.90
C SER A 136 -12.40 9.48 4.75
N LEU A 137 -12.07 10.60 4.10
CA LEU A 137 -11.90 11.88 4.80
C LEU A 137 -13.20 12.34 5.44
N ILE A 138 -14.31 12.22 4.74
CA ILE A 138 -15.64 12.54 5.29
C ILE A 138 -15.95 11.63 6.47
N ASN A 139 -15.60 10.35 6.38
CA ASN A 139 -15.89 9.39 7.44
C ASN A 139 -15.09 9.65 8.72
N ILE A 140 -13.96 10.34 8.64
CA ILE A 140 -13.22 10.77 9.83
C ILE A 140 -14.12 11.63 10.72
N PHE A 141 -14.96 12.49 10.13
CA PHE A 141 -15.89 13.35 10.85
C PHE A 141 -17.20 12.65 11.21
N VAL A 142 -17.69 11.78 10.32
CA VAL A 142 -18.96 11.04 10.53
C VAL A 142 -18.81 9.90 11.54
N GLY A 143 -17.67 9.19 11.49
CA GLY A 143 -17.38 8.08 12.40
C GLY A 143 -18.24 6.84 12.21
N SER A 144 -18.74 6.59 10.99
CA SER A 144 -19.59 5.43 10.71
C SER A 144 -18.76 4.16 10.55
N SER A 145 -19.01 3.16 11.39
CA SER A 145 -18.37 1.85 11.28
C SER A 145 -18.79 1.10 10.01
N MET A 146 -20.05 1.24 9.62
CA MET A 146 -20.56 0.62 8.40
C MET A 146 -19.90 1.21 7.17
N LEU A 147 -19.74 2.53 7.13
CA LEU A 147 -19.05 3.20 6.02
C LEU A 147 -17.59 2.80 5.98
N SER A 148 -16.91 2.69 7.13
CA SER A 148 -15.52 2.20 7.20
C SER A 148 -15.38 0.82 6.60
N LEU A 149 -16.29 -0.09 6.92
CA LEU A 149 -16.26 -1.45 6.39
C LEU A 149 -16.53 -1.46 4.88
N ALA A 150 -17.49 -0.67 4.42
CA ALA A 150 -17.81 -0.54 2.99
C ALA A 150 -16.62 0.03 2.21
N LEU A 151 -15.94 1.04 2.75
CA LEU A 151 -14.75 1.63 2.13
C LEU A 151 -13.59 0.63 2.09
N SER A 152 -13.43 -0.18 3.13
CA SER A 152 -12.40 -1.23 3.14
C SER A 152 -12.69 -2.30 2.08
N GLY A 153 -13.95 -2.70 1.92
CA GLY A 153 -14.35 -3.64 0.87
C GLY A 153 -14.09 -3.07 -0.53
N ALA A 154 -14.49 -1.83 -0.74
CA ALA A 154 -14.22 -1.13 -2.00
C ALA A 154 -12.72 -0.99 -2.25
N GLY A 155 -11.94 -0.66 -1.21
CA GLY A 155 -10.49 -0.56 -1.28
C GLY A 155 -9.84 -1.87 -1.69
N ALA A 156 -10.26 -2.98 -1.10
CA ALA A 156 -9.74 -4.30 -1.45
C ALA A 156 -9.96 -4.61 -2.94
N LEU A 157 -11.13 -4.30 -3.47
CA LEU A 157 -11.44 -4.50 -4.89
C LEU A 157 -10.62 -3.58 -5.79
N ILE A 158 -10.56 -2.29 -5.44
CA ILE A 158 -9.87 -1.28 -6.26
C ILE A 158 -8.36 -1.54 -6.30
N PHE A 159 -7.73 -1.84 -5.16
CA PHE A 159 -6.29 -2.07 -5.15
C PHE A 159 -5.91 -3.42 -5.76
N SER A 160 -6.79 -4.42 -5.68
CA SER A 160 -6.63 -5.66 -6.45
C SER A 160 -6.66 -5.38 -7.95
N ALA A 161 -7.59 -4.55 -8.42
CA ALA A 161 -7.65 -4.13 -9.81
C ALA A 161 -6.43 -3.31 -10.22
N TYR A 162 -5.92 -2.45 -9.34
CA TYR A 162 -4.68 -1.72 -9.58
C TYR A 162 -3.47 -2.65 -9.73
N ILE A 163 -3.41 -3.75 -8.98
CA ILE A 163 -2.33 -4.74 -9.15
C ILE A 163 -2.33 -5.28 -10.57
N LEU A 164 -3.50 -5.62 -11.12
CA LEU A 164 -3.62 -6.06 -12.51
C LEU A 164 -3.16 -4.98 -13.49
N TYR A 165 -3.67 -3.77 -13.30
CA TYR A 165 -3.41 -2.62 -14.16
C TYR A 165 -1.93 -2.23 -14.12
N ASP A 166 -1.36 -2.07 -12.92
CA ASP A 166 0.03 -1.64 -12.75
C ASP A 166 1.01 -2.70 -13.22
N THR A 167 0.72 -3.98 -12.98
CA THR A 167 1.56 -5.08 -13.46
C THR A 167 1.64 -5.08 -14.99
N GLN A 168 0.52 -4.88 -15.67
CA GLN A 168 0.54 -4.77 -17.14
C GLN A 168 1.32 -3.56 -17.62
N ASN A 169 1.18 -2.42 -16.94
CA ASN A 169 1.93 -1.21 -17.29
C ASN A 169 3.44 -1.41 -17.13
N ILE A 170 3.86 -2.19 -16.13
CA ILE A 170 5.28 -2.53 -15.95
C ILE A 170 5.78 -3.36 -17.12
N ILE A 171 5.03 -4.38 -17.52
CA ILE A 171 5.39 -5.26 -18.63
C ILE A 171 5.48 -4.48 -19.94
N ARG A 172 4.58 -3.52 -20.14
CA ARG A 172 4.53 -2.69 -21.36
C ARG A 172 5.55 -1.56 -21.37
N GLY A 173 6.25 -1.33 -20.25
CA GLY A 173 7.22 -0.26 -20.15
C GLY A 173 6.59 1.13 -20.06
N ALA A 174 5.41 1.23 -19.47
CA ALA A 174 4.68 2.50 -19.34
C ALA A 174 5.26 3.45 -18.29
N TYR A 175 6.12 2.96 -17.42
CA TYR A 175 6.75 3.77 -16.38
C TYR A 175 8.12 4.31 -16.83
N ASP A 176 8.42 5.55 -16.42
CA ASP A 176 9.69 6.21 -16.74
C ASP A 176 10.88 5.57 -16.03
N SER A 177 10.65 4.96 -14.85
CA SER A 177 11.74 4.35 -14.08
C SER A 177 11.23 3.15 -13.28
N PRO A 178 12.13 2.19 -12.96
CA PRO A 178 11.77 1.07 -12.08
C PRO A 178 11.37 1.50 -10.67
N VAL A 179 11.89 2.64 -10.20
CA VAL A 179 11.54 3.19 -8.88
C VAL A 179 10.07 3.58 -8.84
N LEU A 180 9.58 4.30 -9.85
CA LEU A 180 8.16 4.70 -9.92
C LEU A 180 7.24 3.49 -10.06
N ALA A 181 7.66 2.49 -10.84
CA ALA A 181 6.92 1.25 -10.98
C ALA A 181 6.83 0.51 -9.65
N ALA A 182 7.93 0.44 -8.91
CA ALA A 182 7.98 -0.20 -7.59
C ALA A 182 7.09 0.52 -6.58
N VAL A 183 7.08 1.85 -6.57
CA VAL A 183 6.20 2.65 -5.70
C VAL A 183 4.74 2.33 -5.98
N SER A 184 4.35 2.25 -7.26
CA SER A 184 2.96 1.94 -7.63
C SER A 184 2.52 0.59 -7.08
N LEU A 185 3.31 -0.46 -7.27
CA LEU A 185 3.00 -1.78 -6.73
C LEU A 185 3.04 -1.80 -5.20
N TYR A 186 4.00 -1.10 -4.60
CA TYR A 186 4.09 -1.01 -3.14
C TYR A 186 2.81 -0.41 -2.55
N LEU A 187 2.32 0.70 -3.12
CA LEU A 187 1.09 1.34 -2.67
C LEU A 187 -0.13 0.42 -2.85
N ASP A 188 -0.18 -0.32 -3.94
CA ASP A 188 -1.27 -1.28 -4.17
C ASP A 188 -1.27 -2.37 -3.09
N ILE A 189 -0.11 -2.93 -2.79
CA ILE A 189 0.06 -3.99 -1.78
C ILE A 189 -0.28 -3.45 -0.40
N LEU A 190 0.27 -2.29 -0.02
CA LEU A 190 0.04 -1.68 1.30
C LEU A 190 -1.43 -1.40 1.53
N ASN A 191 -2.09 -0.78 0.55
CA ASN A 191 -3.49 -0.42 0.68
C ASN A 191 -4.41 -1.64 0.64
N LEU A 192 -4.06 -2.66 -0.13
CA LEU A 192 -4.78 -3.93 -0.10
C LEU A 192 -4.66 -4.59 1.28
N PHE A 193 -3.45 -4.63 1.83
CA PHE A 193 -3.21 -5.18 3.17
C PHE A 193 -4.04 -4.44 4.22
N ILE A 194 -4.01 -3.11 4.22
CA ILE A 194 -4.77 -2.29 5.17
C ILE A 194 -6.28 -2.55 5.03
N SER A 195 -6.77 -2.63 3.80
CA SER A 195 -8.19 -2.91 3.53
C SER A 195 -8.60 -4.28 4.07
N LEU A 196 -7.81 -5.31 3.80
CA LEU A 196 -8.06 -6.66 4.30
C LEU A 196 -7.96 -6.73 5.83
N LEU A 197 -6.99 -6.02 6.40
CA LEU A 197 -6.82 -5.95 7.85
C LEU A 197 -8.07 -5.39 8.52
N HIS A 198 -8.61 -4.29 7.99
CA HIS A 198 -9.82 -3.68 8.54
C HIS A 198 -11.04 -4.58 8.38
N ILE A 199 -11.20 -5.24 7.23
CA ILE A 199 -12.32 -6.17 6.99
C ILE A 199 -12.25 -7.33 7.97
N LEU A 200 -11.11 -7.99 8.07
CA LEU A 200 -10.93 -9.15 8.94
C LEU A 200 -11.06 -8.76 10.42
N GLY A 201 -10.57 -7.58 10.78
CA GLY A 201 -10.72 -7.06 12.13
C GLY A 201 -12.18 -6.83 12.50
N ALA A 202 -12.96 -6.25 11.60
CA ALA A 202 -14.39 -6.02 11.80
C ALA A 202 -15.14 -7.34 11.93
N LEU A 203 -14.83 -8.33 11.11
CA LEU A 203 -15.46 -9.65 11.17
C LEU A 203 -15.11 -10.38 12.46
N ASN A 204 -13.88 -10.24 12.94
CA ASN A 204 -13.42 -10.87 14.17
C ASN A 204 -14.10 -10.27 15.41
N ASN A 205 -14.37 -8.96 15.41
CA ASN A 205 -15.04 -8.28 16.51
C ASN A 205 -16.50 -8.68 16.66
N ASN A 206 -17.11 -9.25 15.62
CA ASN A 206 -18.51 -9.69 15.65
C ASN A 206 -18.68 -11.14 16.12
N LYS A 207 -17.57 -11.79 16.52
CA LYS A 207 -17.57 -13.11 17.14
C LYS A 207 -17.44 -12.97 18.65
#